data_8489418aa507d2146a51bf1a50f1d7e8
#
_entry.id   8489418aa507d2146a51bf1a50f1d7e8
#
_cell.length_a   1.000
_cell.length_b   1.000
_cell.length_c   1.000
_cell.angle_alpha   90.00
_cell.angle_beta   90.00
_cell.angle_gamma   90.00
#
_symmetry.space_group_name_H-M   'P 1'
#
loop_
_entity.id
_entity.type
_entity.pdbx_description
1 polymer ?
#
loop_
_entity_poly.entity_id
_entity_poly.type
_entity_poly.pdbx_seq_one_letter_code
_entity_poly.pdbx_strand_id
1 'polypeptide(L)'
;MSENVNKANKLTLDKKTRQSVMLRSQFLQGSWNYERMQNGGWCFAMIPAIKKLYTNKEDQIAAMKRHMEFFNTQPYVASPILGVVLALEEEKANGMPVDDAAIQGVKVGMMGPLAGVGDPVFWFTVRPLLAAMGASLAMSGNIVGPIMFFVLWNV
;
A
#
# COMPACT_ATOMS: atom_id res chain seq x y z
N MET A 1 5.14 35.49 16.89
CA MET A 1 6.50 34.90 17.15
C MET A 1 6.46 33.44 17.59
N SER A 2 5.28 32.87 17.85
CA SER A 2 5.08 31.47 18.31
C SER A 2 4.92 30.41 17.21
N GLU A 3 4.62 30.78 15.98
CA GLU A 3 4.44 29.83 14.88
C GLU A 3 5.74 29.26 14.27
N ASN A 4 6.86 29.97 14.40
CA ASN A 4 8.14 29.53 13.81
C ASN A 4 8.93 28.53 14.69
N VAL A 5 8.63 28.42 15.98
CA VAL A 5 9.33 27.49 16.89
C VAL A 5 8.81 26.06 16.72
N ASN A 6 7.55 25.90 16.27
CA ASN A 6 6.91 24.58 16.14
C ASN A 6 7.26 23.85 14.81
N LYS A 7 7.81 24.56 13.82
CA LYS A 7 8.23 23.94 12.54
C LYS A 7 9.58 23.21 12.59
N ALA A 8 10.44 23.53 13.56
CA ALA A 8 11.81 23.02 13.61
C ALA A 8 11.94 21.58 14.13
N ASN A 9 10.88 20.99 14.74
CA ASN A 9 10.94 19.66 15.36
C ASN A 9 9.86 18.69 14.86
N LYS A 10 9.15 19.00 13.77
CA LYS A 10 8.11 18.11 13.24
C LYS A 10 8.77 16.84 12.64
N LEU A 11 8.41 15.67 13.16
CA LEU A 11 8.81 14.40 12.58
C LEU A 11 8.19 14.28 11.18
N THR A 12 9.02 14.07 10.17
CA THR A 12 8.57 13.86 8.79
C THR A 12 9.28 12.65 8.19
N LEU A 13 8.56 11.91 7.35
CA LEU A 13 9.13 10.80 6.61
C LEU A 13 10.01 11.34 5.47
N ASP A 14 11.28 10.98 5.49
CA ASP A 14 12.21 11.31 4.42
C ASP A 14 11.90 10.54 3.13
N LYS A 15 12.50 11.00 2.02
CA LYS A 15 12.31 10.39 0.71
C LYS A 15 12.71 8.91 0.70
N LYS A 16 13.79 8.54 1.40
CA LYS A 16 14.30 7.17 1.47
C LYS A 16 13.30 6.24 2.17
N THR A 17 12.70 6.69 3.26
CA THR A 17 11.66 5.92 3.96
C THR A 17 10.42 5.74 3.10
N ARG A 18 9.94 6.80 2.43
CA ARG A 18 8.79 6.72 1.51
C ARG A 18 9.07 5.78 0.34
N GLN A 19 10.25 5.82 -0.25
CA GLN A 19 10.67 4.87 -1.29
C GLN A 19 10.72 3.43 -0.77
N SER A 20 11.19 3.22 0.47
CA SER A 20 11.19 1.88 1.08
C SER A 20 9.77 1.35 1.28
N VAL A 21 8.82 2.20 1.70
CA VAL A 21 7.39 1.83 1.80
C VAL A 21 6.84 1.46 0.42
N MET A 22 7.11 2.29 -0.60
CA MET A 22 6.66 2.04 -1.98
C MET A 22 7.22 0.72 -2.54
N LEU A 23 8.51 0.44 -2.35
CA LEU A 23 9.10 -0.83 -2.81
C LEU A 23 8.50 -2.04 -2.09
N ARG A 24 8.25 -1.92 -0.78
CA ARG A 24 7.62 -3.00 0.00
C ARG A 24 6.15 -3.21 -0.35
N SER A 25 5.44 -2.17 -0.80
CA SER A 25 4.04 -2.31 -1.22
C SER A 25 3.85 -3.20 -2.45
N GLN A 26 4.91 -3.47 -3.22
CA GLN A 26 4.88 -4.48 -4.28
C GLN A 26 4.55 -5.89 -3.75
N PHE A 27 4.82 -6.13 -2.46
CA PHE A 27 4.51 -7.39 -1.78
C PHE A 27 3.17 -7.35 -1.03
N LEU A 28 2.25 -6.47 -1.41
CA LEU A 28 0.96 -6.29 -0.74
C LEU A 28 0.17 -7.61 -0.62
N GLN A 29 0.26 -8.48 -1.62
CA GLN A 29 -0.39 -9.80 -1.62
C GLN A 29 0.51 -10.95 -1.15
N GLY A 30 1.74 -10.68 -0.72
CA GLY A 30 2.72 -11.71 -0.38
C GLY A 30 2.36 -12.60 0.82
N SER A 31 1.47 -12.13 1.68
CA SER A 31 0.93 -12.87 2.83
C SER A 31 -0.60 -12.90 2.83
N TRP A 32 -1.20 -12.96 1.66
CA TRP A 32 -2.65 -12.97 1.50
C TRP A 32 -3.30 -14.16 2.25
N ASN A 33 -4.39 -13.91 2.95
CA ASN A 33 -5.11 -14.91 3.73
C ASN A 33 -6.63 -14.61 3.72
N TYR A 34 -7.45 -15.62 4.02
CA TYR A 34 -8.92 -15.47 3.98
C TYR A 34 -9.49 -14.67 5.15
N GLU A 35 -8.78 -14.55 6.28
CA GLU A 35 -9.29 -13.85 7.46
C GLU A 35 -9.19 -12.33 7.32
N ARG A 36 -8.04 -11.82 6.88
CA ARG A 36 -7.73 -10.37 6.85
C ARG A 36 -7.15 -9.90 5.53
N MET A 37 -7.20 -10.72 4.51
CA MET A 37 -6.81 -10.48 3.12
C MET A 37 -5.35 -10.02 2.97
N GLN A 38 -5.11 -8.75 2.67
CA GLN A 38 -3.81 -8.17 2.36
C GLN A 38 -3.12 -7.54 3.59
N ASN A 39 -3.64 -7.74 4.79
CA ASN A 39 -3.18 -7.07 6.01
C ASN A 39 -1.68 -7.22 6.30
N GLY A 40 -1.14 -8.42 6.12
CA GLY A 40 0.28 -8.70 6.36
C GLY A 40 1.19 -7.95 5.38
N GLY A 41 0.86 -7.93 4.09
CA GLY A 41 1.59 -7.16 3.07
C GLY A 41 1.48 -5.65 3.30
N TRP A 42 0.30 -5.18 3.73
CA TRP A 42 0.10 -3.79 4.13
C TRP A 42 0.99 -3.41 5.32
N CYS A 43 0.94 -4.18 6.41
CA CYS A 43 1.79 -3.95 7.58
C CYS A 43 3.28 -4.00 7.22
N PHE A 44 3.71 -4.98 6.41
CA PHE A 44 5.08 -5.08 5.91
C PHE A 44 5.53 -3.83 5.16
N ALA A 45 4.66 -3.25 4.34
CA ALA A 45 4.95 -2.00 3.65
C ALA A 45 5.14 -0.83 4.63
N MET A 46 4.35 -0.77 5.70
CA MET A 46 4.38 0.32 6.69
C MET A 46 5.57 0.25 7.67
N ILE A 47 6.24 -0.91 7.84
CA ILE A 47 7.33 -1.08 8.81
C ILE A 47 8.41 0.03 8.76
N PRO A 48 8.94 0.46 7.59
CA PRO A 48 9.96 1.50 7.57
C PRO A 48 9.49 2.83 8.15
N ALA A 49 8.25 3.21 7.87
CA ALA A 49 7.63 4.42 8.39
C ALA A 49 7.41 4.32 9.91
N ILE A 50 6.84 3.19 10.37
CA ILE A 50 6.60 2.94 11.80
C ILE A 50 7.91 3.04 12.60
N LYS A 51 8.98 2.40 12.14
CA LYS A 51 10.29 2.46 12.80
C LYS A 51 10.91 3.85 12.82
N LYS A 52 10.59 4.69 11.84
CA LYS A 52 11.09 6.06 11.77
C LYS A 52 10.31 7.01 12.66
N LEU A 53 8.99 6.84 12.74
CA LEU A 53 8.07 7.71 13.47
C LEU A 53 8.04 7.40 14.97
N TYR A 54 8.12 6.12 15.33
CA TYR A 54 8.01 5.68 16.73
C TYR A 54 9.34 5.14 17.23
N THR A 55 9.91 5.80 18.22
CA THR A 55 11.17 5.37 18.87
C THR A 55 10.94 4.31 19.95
N ASN A 56 9.80 4.36 20.62
CA ASN A 56 9.41 3.40 21.65
C ASN A 56 8.90 2.10 21.01
N LYS A 57 9.33 0.96 21.53
CA LYS A 57 8.94 -0.36 21.06
C LYS A 57 7.45 -0.65 21.25
N GLU A 58 6.87 -0.15 22.33
CA GLU A 58 5.44 -0.32 22.63
C GLU A 58 4.58 0.39 21.58
N ASP A 59 4.95 1.63 21.22
CA ASP A 59 4.25 2.41 20.19
C ASP A 59 4.42 1.78 18.80
N GLN A 60 5.59 1.21 18.50
CA GLN A 60 5.79 0.46 17.25
C GLN A 60 4.88 -0.78 17.19
N ILE A 61 4.75 -1.52 18.29
CA ILE A 61 3.86 -2.69 18.37
C ILE A 61 2.40 -2.27 18.21
N ALA A 62 1.97 -1.19 18.87
CA ALA A 62 0.63 -0.66 18.74
C ALA A 62 0.32 -0.23 17.29
N ALA A 63 1.25 0.46 16.65
CA ALA A 63 1.14 0.84 15.24
C ALA A 63 1.06 -0.38 14.31
N MET A 64 1.91 -1.38 14.51
CA MET A 64 1.86 -2.61 13.72
C MET A 64 0.54 -3.37 13.91
N LYS A 65 0.01 -3.48 15.14
CA LYS A 65 -1.29 -4.09 15.40
C LYS A 65 -2.42 -3.40 14.65
N ARG A 66 -2.46 -2.06 14.68
CA ARG A 66 -3.42 -1.22 13.93
C ARG A 66 -3.35 -1.47 12.43
N HIS A 67 -2.15 -1.71 11.88
CA HIS A 67 -1.96 -2.01 10.46
C HIS A 67 -2.18 -3.47 10.07
N MET A 68 -2.29 -4.38 11.04
CA MET A 68 -2.69 -5.78 10.83
C MET A 68 -4.21 -6.00 10.78
N GLU A 69 -5.01 -4.94 10.91
CA GLU A 69 -6.45 -4.99 10.68
C GLU A 69 -6.78 -5.31 9.22
N PHE A 70 -8.03 -5.76 8.98
CA PHE A 70 -8.51 -6.12 7.64
C PHE A 70 -8.18 -5.03 6.61
N PHE A 71 -7.62 -5.46 5.49
CA PHE A 71 -7.35 -4.62 4.34
C PHE A 71 -7.45 -5.44 3.06
N ASN A 72 -8.24 -4.95 2.10
CA ASN A 72 -8.36 -5.58 0.78
C ASN A 72 -8.74 -4.54 -0.27
N THR A 73 -7.86 -4.33 -1.24
CA THR A 73 -8.13 -3.46 -2.39
C THR A 73 -7.35 -3.95 -3.60
N GLN A 74 -7.63 -3.36 -4.76
CA GLN A 74 -6.84 -3.65 -5.97
C GLN A 74 -5.39 -3.15 -5.77
N PRO A 75 -4.36 -4.03 -5.87
CA PRO A 75 -2.99 -3.69 -5.52
C PRO A 75 -2.39 -2.53 -6.31
N TYR A 76 -2.72 -2.42 -7.60
CA TYR A 76 -2.17 -1.37 -8.49
C TYR A 76 -2.67 0.04 -8.15
N VAL A 77 -3.79 0.15 -7.43
CA VAL A 77 -4.37 1.44 -7.00
C VAL A 77 -4.33 1.62 -5.48
N ALA A 78 -3.56 0.82 -4.74
CA ALA A 78 -3.46 0.93 -3.29
C ALA A 78 -2.61 2.13 -2.81
N SER A 79 -1.75 2.68 -3.68
CA SER A 79 -0.81 3.75 -3.33
C SER A 79 -1.44 5.02 -2.74
N PRO A 80 -2.61 5.52 -3.20
CA PRO A 80 -3.28 6.66 -2.57
C PRO A 80 -3.62 6.40 -1.09
N ILE A 81 -4.10 5.19 -0.75
CA ILE A 81 -4.41 4.83 0.64
C ILE A 81 -3.12 4.85 1.48
N LEU A 82 -2.02 4.27 0.96
CA LEU A 82 -0.72 4.32 1.63
C LEU A 82 -0.28 5.75 1.91
N GLY A 83 -0.42 6.64 0.93
CA GLY A 83 -0.03 8.06 1.06
C GLY A 83 -0.81 8.77 2.16
N VAL A 84 -2.13 8.61 2.19
CA VAL A 84 -2.98 9.24 3.23
C VAL A 84 -2.69 8.66 4.60
N VAL A 85 -2.56 7.34 4.71
CA VAL A 85 -2.28 6.68 5.99
C VAL A 85 -0.88 7.04 6.52
N LEU A 86 0.13 7.18 5.65
CA LEU A 86 1.45 7.68 6.05
C LEU A 86 1.38 9.11 6.62
N ALA A 87 0.58 9.98 6.01
CA ALA A 87 0.38 11.34 6.51
C ALA A 87 -0.31 11.35 7.88
N LEU A 88 -1.33 10.51 8.07
CA LEU A 88 -2.00 10.37 9.36
C LEU A 88 -1.07 9.81 10.45
N GLU A 89 -0.21 8.86 10.12
CA GLU A 89 0.80 8.35 11.05
C GLU A 89 1.86 9.43 11.40
N GLU A 90 2.27 10.25 10.43
CA GLU A 90 3.13 11.41 10.71
C GLU A 90 2.46 12.38 11.68
N GLU A 91 1.20 12.75 11.45
CA GLU A 91 0.46 13.65 12.33
C GLU A 91 0.28 13.04 13.73
N LYS A 92 -0.08 11.76 13.83
CA LYS A 92 -0.22 11.05 15.11
C LYS A 92 1.10 11.03 15.88
N ALA A 93 2.22 10.71 15.22
CA ALA A 93 3.54 10.70 15.83
C ALA A 93 4.00 12.09 16.30
N ASN A 94 3.48 13.17 15.71
CA ASN A 94 3.70 14.54 16.12
C ASN A 94 2.75 15.01 17.24
N GLY A 95 1.95 14.11 17.83
CA GLY A 95 1.04 14.43 18.94
C GLY A 95 -0.28 15.09 18.53
N MET A 96 -0.62 15.08 17.24
CA MET A 96 -1.94 15.51 16.79
C MET A 96 -3.03 14.52 17.23
N PRO A 97 -4.27 14.97 17.44
CA PRO A 97 -5.38 14.14 17.93
C PRO A 97 -5.92 13.20 16.83
N VAL A 98 -5.06 12.39 16.26
CA VAL A 98 -5.40 11.34 15.31
C VAL A 98 -5.52 10.02 16.05
N ASP A 99 -6.72 9.48 16.16
CA ASP A 99 -6.97 8.19 16.80
C ASP A 99 -6.81 7.02 15.81
N ASP A 100 -6.79 5.81 16.35
CA ASP A 100 -6.65 4.58 15.55
C ASP A 100 -7.89 4.36 14.67
N ALA A 101 -9.06 4.79 15.13
CA ALA A 101 -10.31 4.69 14.39
C ALA A 101 -10.31 5.58 13.14
N ALA A 102 -9.72 6.78 13.20
CA ALA A 102 -9.58 7.66 12.04
C ALA A 102 -8.69 7.02 10.97
N ILE A 103 -7.54 6.43 11.36
CA ILE A 103 -6.64 5.73 10.43
C ILE A 103 -7.33 4.54 9.79
N GLN A 104 -8.02 3.72 10.59
CA GLN A 104 -8.76 2.57 10.08
C GLN A 104 -9.96 2.99 9.22
N GLY A 105 -10.65 4.06 9.59
CA GLY A 105 -11.77 4.63 8.83
C GLY A 105 -11.35 5.06 7.42
N VAL A 106 -10.18 5.68 7.27
CA VAL A 106 -9.61 6.03 5.95
C VAL A 106 -9.30 4.76 5.14
N LYS A 107 -8.66 3.75 5.74
CA LYS A 107 -8.39 2.47 5.05
C LYS A 107 -9.70 1.85 4.54
N VAL A 108 -10.69 1.69 5.42
CA VAL A 108 -11.99 1.10 5.08
C VAL A 108 -12.74 1.93 4.04
N GLY A 109 -12.77 3.26 4.21
CA GLY A 109 -13.48 4.16 3.30
C GLY A 109 -12.91 4.23 1.90
N MET A 110 -11.59 4.02 1.74
CA MET A 110 -10.94 4.10 0.43
C MET A 110 -10.79 2.74 -0.27
N MET A 111 -10.66 1.62 0.47
CA MET A 111 -10.37 0.33 -0.16
C MET A 111 -11.49 -0.17 -1.06
N GLY A 112 -12.74 0.02 -0.70
CA GLY A 112 -13.90 -0.39 -1.51
C GLY A 112 -14.00 0.37 -2.83
N PRO A 113 -14.06 1.71 -2.82
CA PRO A 113 -14.10 2.52 -4.03
C PRO A 113 -12.92 2.25 -4.98
N LEU A 114 -11.71 2.12 -4.46
CA LEU A 114 -10.53 1.83 -5.29
C LEU A 114 -10.55 0.42 -5.87
N ALA A 115 -11.02 -0.58 -5.12
CA ALA A 115 -11.26 -1.91 -5.67
C ALA A 115 -12.35 -1.86 -6.76
N GLY A 116 -13.45 -1.14 -6.53
CA GLY A 116 -14.54 -1.00 -7.50
C GLY A 116 -14.14 -0.39 -8.83
N VAL A 117 -13.12 0.46 -8.85
CA VAL A 117 -12.52 0.99 -10.08
C VAL A 117 -11.40 0.10 -10.61
N GLY A 118 -10.54 -0.38 -9.73
CA GLY A 118 -9.33 -1.11 -10.10
C GLY A 118 -9.60 -2.53 -10.60
N ASP A 119 -10.50 -3.27 -9.97
CA ASP A 119 -10.75 -4.67 -10.33
C ASP A 119 -11.34 -4.82 -11.75
N PRO A 120 -12.35 -4.04 -12.19
CA PRO A 120 -12.82 -4.09 -13.56
C PRO A 120 -11.72 -3.78 -14.59
N VAL A 121 -10.86 -2.81 -14.30
CA VAL A 121 -9.79 -2.42 -15.21
C VAL A 121 -8.70 -3.51 -15.26
N PHE A 122 -8.12 -3.87 -14.12
CA PHE A 122 -6.95 -4.74 -14.12
C PHE A 122 -7.30 -6.22 -14.22
N TRP A 123 -8.23 -6.73 -13.39
CA TRP A 123 -8.55 -8.15 -13.35
C TRP A 123 -9.49 -8.60 -14.47
N PHE A 124 -10.47 -7.76 -14.82
CA PHE A 124 -11.50 -8.15 -15.80
C PHE A 124 -11.27 -7.61 -17.21
N THR A 125 -10.36 -6.67 -17.43
CA THR A 125 -10.05 -6.10 -18.75
C THR A 125 -8.61 -6.33 -19.16
N VAL A 126 -7.65 -5.68 -18.52
CA VAL A 126 -6.25 -5.67 -18.97
C VAL A 126 -5.63 -7.06 -18.92
N ARG A 127 -5.77 -7.76 -17.80
CA ARG A 127 -5.17 -9.09 -17.62
C ARG A 127 -5.73 -10.14 -18.59
N PRO A 128 -7.05 -10.32 -18.77
CA PRO A 128 -7.58 -11.25 -19.76
C PRO A 128 -7.18 -10.93 -21.19
N LEU A 129 -7.17 -9.66 -21.58
CA LEU A 129 -6.75 -9.25 -22.92
C LEU A 129 -5.28 -9.61 -23.18
N LEU A 130 -4.38 -9.23 -22.28
CA LEU A 130 -2.97 -9.56 -22.42
C LEU A 130 -2.71 -11.05 -22.39
N ALA A 131 -3.45 -11.80 -21.53
CA ALA A 131 -3.34 -13.25 -21.46
C ALA A 131 -3.81 -13.92 -22.76
N ALA A 132 -4.92 -13.47 -23.34
CA ALA A 132 -5.42 -14.00 -24.62
C ALA A 132 -4.46 -13.74 -25.76
N MET A 133 -3.90 -12.53 -25.86
CA MET A 133 -2.90 -12.17 -26.85
C MET A 133 -1.61 -13.00 -26.69
N GLY A 134 -1.12 -13.10 -25.47
CA GLY A 134 0.07 -13.87 -25.13
C GLY A 134 -0.10 -15.37 -25.42
N ALA A 135 -1.25 -15.95 -25.05
CA ALA A 135 -1.58 -17.34 -25.33
C ALA A 135 -1.70 -17.63 -26.83
N SER A 136 -2.36 -16.76 -27.59
CA SER A 136 -2.49 -16.90 -29.05
C SER A 136 -1.12 -16.99 -29.75
N LEU A 137 -0.19 -16.11 -29.38
CA LEU A 137 1.18 -16.16 -29.91
C LEU A 137 1.95 -17.39 -29.43
N ALA A 138 1.79 -17.79 -28.16
CA ALA A 138 2.45 -18.98 -27.63
C ALA A 138 1.96 -20.26 -28.30
N MET A 139 0.69 -20.38 -28.62
CA MET A 139 0.11 -21.54 -29.33
C MET A 139 0.66 -21.68 -30.76
N SER A 140 1.12 -20.63 -31.39
CA SER A 140 1.84 -20.67 -32.66
C SER A 140 3.35 -20.97 -32.51
N GLY A 141 3.80 -21.32 -31.31
CA GLY A 141 5.22 -21.60 -31.01
C GLY A 141 6.08 -20.33 -30.83
N ASN A 142 5.47 -19.14 -30.76
CA ASN A 142 6.20 -17.88 -30.67
C ASN A 142 6.44 -17.50 -29.20
N ILE A 143 7.72 -17.52 -28.77
CA ILE A 143 8.15 -17.16 -27.41
C ILE A 143 7.86 -15.67 -27.04
N VAL A 144 7.62 -14.83 -28.03
CA VAL A 144 7.26 -13.42 -27.81
C VAL A 144 5.95 -13.31 -27.04
N GLY A 145 5.02 -14.25 -27.15
CA GLY A 145 3.74 -14.22 -26.46
C GLY A 145 3.88 -14.15 -24.92
N PRO A 146 4.51 -15.14 -24.26
CA PRO A 146 4.77 -15.08 -22.82
C PRO A 146 5.60 -13.87 -22.39
N ILE A 147 6.62 -13.48 -23.16
CA ILE A 147 7.46 -12.32 -22.85
C ILE A 147 6.63 -11.04 -22.89
N MET A 148 5.81 -10.86 -23.94
CA MET A 148 4.91 -9.71 -24.08
C MET A 148 3.93 -9.63 -22.89
N PHE A 149 3.29 -10.73 -22.53
CA PHE A 149 2.40 -10.78 -21.36
C PHE A 149 3.14 -10.34 -20.11
N PHE A 150 4.32 -10.92 -19.83
CA PHE A 150 5.11 -10.60 -18.66
C PHE A 150 5.51 -9.13 -18.60
N VAL A 151 6.02 -8.59 -19.69
CA VAL A 151 6.44 -7.17 -19.75
C VAL A 151 5.26 -6.23 -19.60
N LEU A 152 4.20 -6.38 -20.39
CA LEU A 152 3.06 -5.46 -20.38
C LEU A 152 2.23 -5.55 -19.09
N TRP A 153 2.29 -6.70 -18.39
CA TRP A 153 1.62 -6.84 -17.10
C TRP A 153 2.39 -6.19 -15.95
N ASN A 154 3.71 -6.05 -16.03
CA ASN A 154 4.55 -5.54 -14.94
C ASN A 154 5.05 -4.10 -15.17
N VAL A 155 4.81 -3.49 -16.31
CA VAL A 155 5.14 -2.09 -16.66
C VAL A 155 3.90 -1.23 -16.64
#